data_c3be983191f7c514994c7ab3302409ff
#
_entry.id   c3be983191f7c514994c7ab3302409ff
#
_cell.length_a   1.000
_cell.length_b   1.000
_cell.length_c   1.000
_cell.angle_alpha   90.00
_cell.angle_beta   90.00
_cell.angle_gamma   90.00
#
_symmetry.space_group_name_H-M   'P 1'
#
loop_
_entity.id
_entity.type
_entity.pdbx_description
1 polymer ?
#
loop_
_entity_poly.entity_id
_entity_poly.type
_entity_poly.pdbx_seq_one_letter_code
_entity_poly.pdbx_strand_id
1 'polypeptide(L)'
;SSDLGPEEYSAVMDVAIDKRKNQLVLLTEPSALLRFDAEGNFIGSRKLPGYYHSIALDGDFIYLENETYANGRLSENSITAIHGEETTGLLEPLIEIAPFCFIAGHQLSASSHVLFTRKFDNTIYKLENQSVSPSYTIDFMNETFPEDAKDKVYDCRDLNKFSTEKGLVYLMTDVTETSEHLLFRTNLFDRLYILSKWEDRKSVV
;
A
#
# COMPACT_ATOMS: atom_id res chain seq x y z
N SER A 1 -9.02 -11.60 -30.06
CA SER A 1 -8.40 -10.60 -29.18
C SER A 1 -9.25 -9.36 -29.22
N SER A 2 -9.94 -9.03 -28.16
CA SER A 2 -10.55 -7.73 -28.02
C SER A 2 -9.41 -6.74 -27.81
N ASP A 3 -9.04 -5.98 -28.83
CA ASP A 3 -8.26 -4.77 -28.65
C ASP A 3 -9.14 -3.81 -27.84
N LEU A 4 -8.89 -3.74 -26.53
CA LEU A 4 -9.52 -2.75 -25.68
C LEU A 4 -9.12 -1.36 -26.19
N GLY A 5 -10.10 -0.49 -26.39
CA GLY A 5 -9.87 0.91 -26.72
C GLY A 5 -9.06 1.63 -25.63
N PRO A 6 -8.57 2.85 -25.85
CA PRO A 6 -7.75 3.57 -24.89
C PRO A 6 -8.44 3.88 -23.56
N GLU A 7 -9.76 3.79 -23.51
CA GLU A 7 -10.60 4.00 -22.32
C GLU A 7 -11.19 2.68 -21.76
N GLU A 8 -10.93 1.54 -22.41
CA GLU A 8 -11.50 0.26 -22.02
C GLU A 8 -10.60 -0.47 -21.02
N TYR A 9 -11.20 -0.96 -19.95
CA TYR A 9 -10.54 -1.73 -18.89
C TYR A 9 -11.51 -2.81 -18.37
N SER A 10 -10.95 -3.87 -17.81
CA SER A 10 -11.74 -4.96 -17.22
C SER A 10 -12.12 -4.68 -15.76
N ALA A 11 -11.25 -4.00 -15.03
CA ALA A 11 -11.47 -3.64 -13.64
C ALA A 11 -10.73 -2.34 -13.26
N VAL A 12 -11.27 -1.61 -12.30
CA VAL A 12 -10.58 -0.55 -11.57
C VAL A 12 -9.96 -1.20 -10.33
N MET A 13 -8.65 -1.09 -10.20
CA MET A 13 -7.90 -1.60 -9.06
C MET A 13 -7.89 -0.59 -7.93
N ASP A 14 -7.66 0.68 -8.24
CA ASP A 14 -7.62 1.77 -7.26
C ASP A 14 -7.83 3.12 -7.92
N VAL A 15 -8.08 4.14 -7.10
CA VAL A 15 -8.43 5.50 -7.53
C VAL A 15 -7.65 6.54 -6.71
N ALA A 16 -7.05 7.50 -7.38
CA ALA A 16 -6.43 8.65 -6.75
C ALA A 16 -6.93 9.98 -7.34
N ILE A 17 -6.95 11.02 -6.51
CA ILE A 17 -7.34 12.38 -6.92
C ILE A 17 -6.08 13.25 -6.95
N ASP A 18 -5.72 13.75 -8.12
CA ASP A 18 -4.74 14.82 -8.28
C ASP A 18 -5.40 16.16 -7.97
N LYS A 19 -5.32 16.59 -6.71
CA LYS A 19 -5.93 17.85 -6.23
C LYS A 19 -5.34 19.08 -6.91
N ARG A 20 -4.07 19.04 -7.37
CA ARG A 20 -3.42 20.19 -8.02
C ARG A 20 -3.90 20.38 -9.45
N LYS A 21 -4.13 19.28 -10.16
CA LYS A 21 -4.60 19.28 -11.55
C LYS A 21 -6.12 19.13 -11.66
N ASN A 22 -6.80 18.91 -10.52
CA ASN A 22 -8.23 18.62 -10.45
C ASN A 22 -8.61 17.44 -11.37
N GLN A 23 -7.88 16.33 -11.25
CA GLN A 23 -8.01 15.16 -12.10
C GLN A 23 -8.26 13.92 -11.25
N LEU A 24 -9.07 13.02 -11.80
CA LEU A 24 -9.21 11.64 -11.32
C LEU A 24 -8.20 10.77 -12.05
N VAL A 25 -7.48 9.94 -11.33
CA VAL A 25 -6.54 8.94 -11.87
C VAL A 25 -7.00 7.57 -11.44
N LEU A 26 -7.31 6.71 -12.40
CA LEU A 26 -7.68 5.32 -12.17
C LEU A 26 -6.47 4.41 -12.45
N LEU A 27 -6.20 3.50 -11.55
CA LEU A 27 -5.35 2.35 -11.79
C LEU A 27 -6.25 1.20 -12.25
N THR A 28 -5.93 0.57 -13.35
CA THR A 28 -6.82 -0.41 -14.00
C THR A 28 -6.15 -1.76 -14.26
N GLU A 29 -6.99 -2.74 -14.59
CA GLU A 29 -6.60 -4.02 -15.19
C GLU A 29 -7.15 -4.08 -16.65
N PRO A 30 -6.33 -4.28 -17.70
CA PRO A 30 -4.86 -4.38 -17.68
C PRO A 30 -4.19 -3.15 -17.12
N SER A 31 -2.99 -3.32 -16.55
CA SER A 31 -2.30 -2.27 -15.81
C SER A 31 -2.07 -1.00 -16.63
N ALA A 32 -2.85 0.01 -16.34
CA ALA A 32 -2.75 1.35 -16.93
C ALA A 32 -3.20 2.42 -15.95
N LEU A 33 -2.76 3.64 -16.19
CA LEU A 33 -3.30 4.84 -15.54
C LEU A 33 -4.22 5.54 -16.54
N LEU A 34 -5.49 5.69 -16.18
CA LEU A 34 -6.45 6.49 -16.94
C LEU A 34 -6.67 7.81 -16.20
N ARG A 35 -6.68 8.92 -16.93
CA ARG A 35 -6.89 10.25 -16.35
C ARG A 35 -8.17 10.86 -16.89
N PHE A 36 -8.93 11.48 -15.99
CA PHE A 36 -10.17 12.19 -16.30
C PHE A 36 -10.13 13.57 -15.66
N ASP A 37 -10.78 14.54 -16.27
CA ASP A 37 -11.01 15.85 -15.66
C ASP A 37 -12.11 15.78 -14.58
N ALA A 38 -12.41 16.93 -13.95
CA ALA A 38 -13.43 17.01 -12.92
C ALA A 38 -14.86 16.78 -13.44
N GLU A 39 -15.08 16.95 -14.73
CA GLU A 39 -16.35 16.71 -15.43
C GLU A 39 -16.50 15.25 -15.87
N GLY A 40 -15.45 14.43 -15.69
CA GLY A 40 -15.42 13.01 -16.06
C GLY A 40 -15.02 12.78 -17.53
N ASN A 41 -14.51 13.78 -18.23
CA ASN A 41 -14.01 13.60 -19.60
C ASN A 41 -12.62 12.95 -19.57
N PHE A 42 -12.41 12.01 -20.46
CA PHE A 42 -11.13 11.33 -20.60
C PHE A 42 -10.03 12.28 -21.10
N ILE A 43 -8.90 12.33 -20.41
CA ILE A 43 -7.74 13.16 -20.75
C ILE A 43 -6.68 12.34 -21.46
N GLY A 44 -6.43 11.12 -21.00
CA GLY A 44 -5.39 10.26 -21.56
C GLY A 44 -5.10 9.03 -20.72
N SER A 45 -4.28 8.16 -21.27
CA SER A 45 -3.86 6.92 -20.62
C SER A 45 -2.35 6.70 -20.73
N ARG A 46 -1.81 5.94 -19.75
CA ARG A 46 -0.43 5.45 -19.74
C ARG A 46 -0.43 3.97 -19.37
N LYS A 47 0.04 3.10 -20.27
CA LYS A 47 0.25 1.69 -19.97
C LYS A 47 1.40 1.54 -18.96
N LEU A 48 1.24 0.59 -18.05
CA LEU A 48 2.23 0.27 -17.02
C LEU A 48 2.85 -1.10 -17.28
N PRO A 49 4.15 -1.28 -17.02
CA PRO A 49 4.85 -2.52 -17.34
C PRO A 49 4.63 -3.66 -16.36
N GLY A 50 4.08 -3.36 -15.16
CA GLY A 50 3.92 -4.30 -14.05
C GLY A 50 2.46 -4.55 -13.67
N TYR A 51 2.28 -5.20 -12.53
CA TYR A 51 0.98 -5.42 -11.89
C TYR A 51 0.97 -4.68 -10.56
N TYR A 52 -0.09 -3.95 -10.30
CA TYR A 52 -0.16 -3.03 -9.16
C TYR A 52 -1.50 -3.11 -8.46
N HIS A 53 -1.49 -2.97 -7.13
CA HIS A 53 -2.69 -3.03 -6.30
C HIS A 53 -3.28 -1.67 -6.01
N SER A 54 -2.44 -0.69 -5.71
CA SER A 54 -2.90 0.62 -5.30
C SER A 54 -2.03 1.76 -5.83
N ILE A 55 -2.57 2.98 -5.76
CA ILE A 55 -1.97 4.20 -6.27
C ILE A 55 -2.04 5.30 -5.22
N ALA A 56 -0.96 6.05 -5.07
CA ALA A 56 -0.93 7.30 -4.33
C ALA A 56 -0.21 8.39 -5.14
N LEU A 57 -0.63 9.63 -4.94
CA LEU A 57 -0.08 10.79 -5.63
C LEU A 57 0.53 11.76 -4.62
N ASP A 58 1.73 12.26 -4.92
CA ASP A 58 2.35 13.38 -4.24
C ASP A 58 2.97 14.33 -5.25
N GLY A 59 2.28 15.41 -5.51
CA GLY A 59 2.72 16.36 -6.49
C GLY A 59 2.75 15.79 -7.91
N ASP A 60 3.93 15.75 -8.52
CA ASP A 60 4.14 15.14 -9.84
C ASP A 60 4.62 13.68 -9.75
N PHE A 61 4.76 13.17 -8.52
CA PHE A 61 5.12 11.79 -8.26
C PHE A 61 3.88 10.89 -8.17
N ILE A 62 3.98 9.72 -8.78
CA ILE A 62 2.98 8.65 -8.69
C ILE A 62 3.68 7.48 -8.01
N TYR A 63 3.08 6.96 -6.95
CA TYR A 63 3.54 5.76 -6.27
C TYR A 63 2.54 4.64 -6.51
N LEU A 64 3.04 3.49 -6.89
CA LEU A 64 2.26 2.29 -7.19
C LEU A 64 2.74 1.17 -6.28
N GLU A 65 1.82 0.53 -5.57
CA GLU A 65 2.10 -0.69 -4.82
C GLU A 65 2.17 -1.87 -5.78
N ASN A 66 3.33 -2.52 -5.84
CA ASN A 66 3.56 -3.64 -6.73
C ASN A 66 2.84 -4.90 -6.21
N GLU A 67 2.26 -5.66 -7.13
CA GLU A 67 1.89 -7.05 -6.85
C GLU A 67 3.13 -7.81 -6.40
N THR A 68 3.11 -8.38 -5.19
CA THR A 68 4.27 -9.05 -4.63
C THR A 68 4.70 -10.26 -5.45
N TYR A 69 3.72 -11.01 -5.97
CA TYR A 69 3.96 -12.22 -6.74
C TYR A 69 3.15 -12.22 -8.03
N ALA A 70 3.79 -11.84 -9.12
CA ALA A 70 3.16 -11.76 -10.42
C ALA A 70 3.83 -12.72 -11.43
N ASN A 71 3.03 -13.41 -12.24
CA ASN A 71 3.52 -14.34 -13.28
C ASN A 71 4.52 -15.41 -12.75
N GLY A 72 4.31 -15.89 -11.53
CA GLY A 72 5.18 -16.91 -10.93
C GLY A 72 6.52 -16.38 -10.44
N ARG A 73 6.68 -15.05 -10.29
CA ARG A 73 7.91 -14.41 -9.82
C ARG A 73 7.62 -13.39 -8.73
N LEU A 74 8.52 -13.31 -7.77
CA LEU A 74 8.52 -12.24 -6.78
C LEU A 74 8.89 -10.92 -7.48
N SER A 75 8.18 -9.85 -7.14
CA SER A 75 8.53 -8.49 -7.59
C SER A 75 9.88 -8.08 -7.02
N GLU A 76 10.65 -7.32 -7.77
CA GLU A 76 11.96 -6.83 -7.31
C GLU A 76 11.83 -5.73 -6.25
N ASN A 77 10.71 -5.02 -6.24
CA ASN A 77 10.45 -3.91 -5.33
C ASN A 77 9.00 -3.94 -4.84
N SER A 78 8.75 -3.43 -3.66
CA SER A 78 7.40 -3.28 -3.10
C SER A 78 6.64 -2.09 -3.70
N ILE A 79 7.36 -1.05 -4.10
CA ILE A 79 6.79 0.18 -4.65
C ILE A 79 7.48 0.55 -5.95
N THR A 80 6.72 1.03 -6.90
CA THR A 80 7.20 1.71 -8.10
C THR A 80 6.85 3.19 -8.01
N ALA A 81 7.86 4.05 -8.05
CA ALA A 81 7.71 5.50 -8.11
C ALA A 81 7.91 5.98 -9.56
N ILE A 82 7.00 6.84 -10.02
CA ILE A 82 7.03 7.42 -11.37
C ILE A 82 7.09 8.95 -11.26
N HIS A 83 8.02 9.57 -11.98
CA HIS A 83 8.11 11.01 -12.15
C HIS A 83 8.39 11.33 -13.63
N GLY A 84 7.42 11.93 -14.31
CA GLY A 84 7.50 12.08 -15.77
C GLY A 84 7.62 10.71 -16.44
N GLU A 85 8.70 10.51 -17.22
CA GLU A 85 8.99 9.24 -17.88
C GLU A 85 9.90 8.32 -17.02
N GLU A 86 10.49 8.83 -15.95
CA GLU A 86 11.35 8.06 -15.07
C GLU A 86 10.53 7.13 -14.18
N THR A 87 11.07 5.92 -13.98
CA THR A 87 10.49 4.89 -13.12
C THR A 87 11.57 4.33 -12.20
N THR A 88 11.33 4.37 -10.90
CA THR A 88 12.26 3.90 -9.87
C THR A 88 11.58 2.87 -8.99
N GLY A 89 12.21 1.71 -8.79
CA GLY A 89 11.80 0.72 -7.82
C GLY A 89 12.26 1.11 -6.41
N LEU A 90 11.38 1.00 -5.43
CA LEU A 90 11.67 1.34 -4.04
C LEU A 90 11.32 0.17 -3.13
N LEU A 91 12.13 -0.02 -2.12
CA LEU A 91 11.94 -0.96 -1.03
C LEU A 91 11.89 -2.41 -1.50
N GLU A 92 12.95 -3.16 -1.24
CA GLU A 92 12.98 -4.59 -1.54
C GLU A 92 11.80 -5.32 -0.86
N PRO A 93 11.15 -6.27 -1.52
CA PRO A 93 10.07 -7.02 -0.93
C PRO A 93 10.61 -7.87 0.23
N LEU A 94 9.83 -7.99 1.31
CA LEU A 94 10.08 -9.04 2.28
C LEU A 94 9.74 -10.38 1.64
N ILE A 95 10.49 -11.44 1.96
CA ILE A 95 10.15 -12.81 1.56
C ILE A 95 8.79 -13.12 2.20
N GLU A 96 7.76 -13.23 1.37
CA GLU A 96 6.41 -13.42 1.88
C GLU A 96 6.12 -14.85 2.26
N ILE A 97 5.66 -14.95 3.47
CA ILE A 97 4.90 -16.08 3.96
C ILE A 97 3.43 -15.79 3.56
N ALA A 98 2.74 -16.77 3.02
CA ALA A 98 1.38 -16.61 2.50
C ALA A 98 1.23 -15.46 1.46
N PRO A 99 1.93 -15.50 0.31
CA PRO A 99 1.98 -14.41 -0.67
C PRO A 99 0.61 -14.03 -1.25
N PHE A 100 -0.34 -14.96 -1.27
CA PHE A 100 -1.70 -14.77 -1.78
C PHE A 100 -2.71 -14.33 -0.71
N CYS A 101 -2.24 -13.86 0.44
CA CYS A 101 -3.13 -13.37 1.47
C CYS A 101 -3.57 -11.94 1.18
N PHE A 102 -4.77 -11.79 0.66
CA PHE A 102 -5.42 -10.49 0.51
C PHE A 102 -6.02 -10.06 1.84
N ILE A 103 -5.80 -8.80 2.19
CA ILE A 103 -6.31 -8.20 3.41
C ILE A 103 -7.09 -6.95 3.01
N ALA A 104 -8.25 -6.76 3.62
CA ALA A 104 -9.00 -5.51 3.44
C ALA A 104 -8.22 -4.33 4.01
N GLY A 105 -8.22 -3.20 3.31
CA GLY A 105 -7.49 -1.99 3.65
C GLY A 105 -6.32 -1.73 2.71
N HIS A 106 -5.83 -0.49 2.73
CA HIS A 106 -4.77 -0.03 1.86
C HIS A 106 -3.44 0.01 2.60
N GLN A 107 -2.41 -0.61 2.03
CA GLN A 107 -1.03 -0.50 2.53
C GLN A 107 -0.37 0.80 2.07
N LEU A 108 -0.74 1.29 0.89
CA LEU A 108 -0.31 2.57 0.35
C LEU A 108 -1.41 3.61 0.57
N SER A 109 -1.10 4.72 1.20
CA SER A 109 -2.07 5.76 1.53
C SER A 109 -1.49 7.16 1.33
N ALA A 110 -2.35 8.13 0.98
CA ALA A 110 -2.00 9.53 0.82
C ALA A 110 -2.80 10.38 1.80
N SER A 111 -2.13 10.98 2.76
CA SER A 111 -2.69 11.93 3.71
C SER A 111 -1.92 13.26 3.66
N SER A 112 -1.22 13.64 4.71
CA SER A 112 -0.23 14.74 4.67
C SER A 112 1.03 14.35 3.89
N HIS A 113 1.33 13.06 3.86
CA HIS A 113 2.42 12.42 3.12
C HIS A 113 1.89 11.14 2.45
N VAL A 114 2.65 10.60 1.51
CA VAL A 114 2.43 9.23 1.04
C VAL A 114 3.12 8.29 2.01
N LEU A 115 2.33 7.40 2.60
CA LEU A 115 2.78 6.42 3.57
C LEU A 115 2.56 5.01 3.04
N PHE A 116 3.46 4.11 3.40
CA PHE A 116 3.41 2.71 3.01
C PHE A 116 3.70 1.79 4.18
N THR A 117 2.97 0.69 4.25
CA THR A 117 3.18 -0.41 5.19
C THR A 117 3.24 -1.73 4.45
N ARG A 118 3.78 -2.76 5.08
CA ARG A 118 3.82 -4.10 4.50
C ARG A 118 3.66 -5.17 5.58
N LYS A 119 3.31 -6.37 5.16
CA LYS A 119 3.12 -7.53 6.07
C LYS A 119 4.41 -7.83 6.83
N PHE A 120 4.28 -8.23 8.09
CA PHE A 120 5.38 -8.63 8.99
C PHE A 120 6.43 -7.54 9.24
N ASP A 121 6.07 -6.29 8.97
CA ASP A 121 6.92 -5.13 9.24
C ASP A 121 6.13 -4.09 10.05
N ASN A 122 6.64 -3.77 11.21
CA ASN A 122 6.00 -2.81 12.11
C ASN A 122 6.40 -1.35 11.76
N THR A 123 7.03 -1.15 10.60
CA THR A 123 7.48 0.15 10.13
C THR A 123 6.47 0.76 9.16
N ILE A 124 6.16 2.02 9.38
CA ILE A 124 5.45 2.89 8.44
C ILE A 124 6.50 3.68 7.69
N TYR A 125 6.55 3.51 6.38
CA TYR A 125 7.47 4.20 5.50
C TYR A 125 6.86 5.46 4.92
N LYS A 126 7.65 6.52 4.81
CA LYS A 126 7.33 7.72 4.04
C LYS A 126 7.94 7.63 2.66
N LEU A 127 7.14 7.92 1.65
CA LEU A 127 7.56 8.02 0.25
C LEU A 127 7.60 9.49 -0.15
N GLU A 128 8.72 9.96 -0.63
CA GLU A 128 8.93 11.35 -1.03
C GLU A 128 10.05 11.46 -2.06
N ASN A 129 9.83 12.22 -3.15
CA ASN A 129 10.85 12.48 -4.18
C ASN A 129 11.57 11.21 -4.70
N GLN A 130 10.81 10.18 -5.07
CA GLN A 130 11.31 8.87 -5.51
C GLN A 130 12.23 8.17 -4.49
N SER A 131 12.06 8.46 -3.23
CA SER A 131 12.80 7.81 -2.14
C SER A 131 11.86 7.23 -1.10
N VAL A 132 12.38 6.31 -0.30
CA VAL A 132 11.67 5.68 0.81
C VAL A 132 12.50 5.81 2.08
N SER A 133 11.85 6.19 3.16
CA SER A 133 12.49 6.26 4.49
C SER A 133 11.54 5.77 5.59
N PRO A 134 12.05 5.12 6.64
CA PRO A 134 11.23 4.80 7.80
C PRO A 134 10.78 6.10 8.48
N SER A 135 9.49 6.20 8.75
CA SER A 135 8.87 7.35 9.44
C SER A 135 8.51 7.02 10.87
N TYR A 136 7.84 5.89 11.07
CA TYR A 136 7.42 5.41 12.38
C TYR A 136 7.71 3.92 12.50
N THR A 137 8.09 3.47 13.70
CA THR A 137 8.14 2.05 14.05
C THR A 137 7.20 1.83 15.23
N ILE A 138 6.23 0.95 15.06
CA ILE A 138 5.21 0.69 16.06
C ILE A 138 5.60 -0.55 16.86
N ASP A 139 5.68 -0.40 18.18
CA ASP A 139 5.88 -1.55 19.07
C ASP A 139 4.51 -2.06 19.54
N PHE A 140 4.08 -3.19 19.01
CA PHE A 140 2.86 -3.86 19.43
C PHE A 140 3.04 -4.73 20.67
N MET A 141 4.22 -4.70 21.27
CA MET A 141 4.54 -5.46 22.49
C MET A 141 4.20 -6.95 22.33
N ASN A 142 3.31 -7.47 23.18
CA ASN A 142 2.89 -8.88 23.15
C ASN A 142 1.98 -9.22 21.95
N GLU A 143 1.49 -8.24 21.22
CA GLU A 143 0.67 -8.42 20.01
C GLU A 143 1.52 -8.47 18.73
N THR A 144 2.83 -8.25 18.80
CA THR A 144 3.74 -8.39 17.65
C THR A 144 3.75 -9.85 17.17
N PHE A 145 3.61 -10.05 15.86
CA PHE A 145 3.66 -11.39 15.27
C PHE A 145 5.06 -11.99 15.47
N PRO A 146 5.18 -13.16 16.13
CA PRO A 146 6.48 -13.73 16.48
C PRO A 146 7.27 -14.20 15.24
N GLU A 147 8.56 -13.93 15.22
CA GLU A 147 9.44 -14.33 14.10
C GLU A 147 9.45 -15.85 13.90
N ASP A 148 9.53 -16.61 14.98
CA ASP A 148 9.54 -18.08 14.95
C ASP A 148 8.18 -18.72 14.57
N ALA A 149 7.13 -17.92 14.47
CA ALA A 149 5.82 -18.36 14.00
C ALA A 149 5.62 -18.17 12.50
N LYS A 150 6.44 -17.36 11.84
CA LYS A 150 6.32 -17.08 10.40
C LYS A 150 6.45 -18.37 9.57
N ASP A 151 7.40 -19.22 9.91
CA ASP A 151 7.62 -20.50 9.21
C ASP A 151 6.50 -21.55 9.42
N LYS A 152 5.58 -21.30 10.36
CA LYS A 152 4.47 -22.20 10.68
C LYS A 152 3.17 -21.85 9.98
N VAL A 153 3.19 -20.77 9.22
CA VAL A 153 2.02 -20.24 8.52
C VAL A 153 2.21 -20.42 7.02
N TYR A 154 1.44 -21.33 6.43
CA TYR A 154 1.64 -21.73 5.03
C TYR A 154 0.71 -21.01 4.06
N ASP A 155 -0.46 -20.58 4.53
CA ASP A 155 -1.45 -19.90 3.70
C ASP A 155 -2.20 -18.79 4.46
N CYS A 156 -3.07 -18.08 3.77
CA CYS A 156 -3.85 -16.98 4.31
C CYS A 156 -4.82 -17.41 5.42
N ARG A 157 -5.37 -18.61 5.34
CA ARG A 157 -6.30 -19.14 6.35
C ARG A 157 -5.56 -19.40 7.64
N ASP A 158 -4.41 -20.05 7.56
CA ASP A 158 -3.56 -20.36 8.70
C ASP A 158 -3.06 -19.06 9.36
N LEU A 159 -2.61 -18.09 8.56
CA LEU A 159 -2.17 -16.79 9.04
C LEU A 159 -3.29 -16.06 9.79
N ASN A 160 -4.46 -15.95 9.17
CA ASN A 160 -5.59 -15.24 9.78
C ASN A 160 -6.10 -15.94 11.04
N LYS A 161 -6.20 -17.26 11.02
CA LYS A 161 -6.62 -18.04 12.18
C LYS A 161 -5.64 -17.87 13.35
N PHE A 162 -4.36 -18.09 13.10
CA PHE A 162 -3.32 -17.98 14.13
C PHE A 162 -3.25 -16.57 14.72
N SER A 163 -3.31 -15.56 13.86
CA SER A 163 -3.29 -14.15 14.26
C SER A 163 -4.52 -13.79 15.08
N THR A 164 -5.72 -14.14 14.63
CA THR A 164 -6.98 -13.81 15.33
C THR A 164 -7.09 -14.52 16.67
N GLU A 165 -6.76 -15.82 16.75
CA GLU A 165 -6.84 -16.60 17.99
C GLU A 165 -5.88 -16.07 19.07
N LYS A 166 -4.76 -15.48 18.68
CA LYS A 166 -3.73 -14.98 19.60
C LYS A 166 -3.69 -13.46 19.72
N GLY A 167 -4.50 -12.74 18.95
CA GLY A 167 -4.49 -11.28 18.95
C GLY A 167 -3.20 -10.68 18.39
N LEU A 168 -2.60 -11.30 17.35
CA LEU A 168 -1.31 -10.89 16.82
C LEU A 168 -1.44 -9.97 15.61
N VAL A 169 -0.66 -8.89 15.61
CA VAL A 169 -0.59 -7.93 14.50
C VAL A 169 0.55 -8.33 13.57
N TYR A 170 0.24 -8.47 12.29
CA TYR A 170 1.22 -8.71 11.23
C TYR A 170 1.13 -7.73 10.07
N LEU A 171 0.14 -6.84 10.08
CA LEU A 171 -0.04 -5.81 9.06
C LEU A 171 -0.77 -4.60 9.63
N MET A 172 -0.30 -3.42 9.26
CA MET A 172 -1.01 -2.14 9.40
C MET A 172 -1.59 -1.71 8.06
N THR A 173 -2.80 -1.14 8.05
CA THR A 173 -3.48 -0.62 6.86
C THR A 173 -4.14 0.72 7.14
N ASP A 174 -4.55 1.42 6.07
CA ASP A 174 -5.32 2.67 6.13
C ASP A 174 -4.65 3.73 7.00
N VAL A 175 -3.31 3.82 6.90
CA VAL A 175 -2.54 4.76 7.71
C VAL A 175 -2.88 6.18 7.32
N THR A 176 -3.31 6.97 8.28
CA THR A 176 -3.62 8.39 8.12
C THR A 176 -2.84 9.20 9.13
N GLU A 177 -2.07 10.15 8.62
CA GLU A 177 -1.30 11.07 9.43
C GLU A 177 -1.96 12.46 9.45
N THR A 178 -2.16 12.99 10.66
CA THR A 178 -2.57 14.37 10.90
C THR A 178 -1.42 15.16 11.54
N SER A 179 -1.63 16.44 11.85
CA SER A 179 -0.65 17.23 12.62
C SER A 179 -0.37 16.65 14.00
N GLU A 180 -1.34 16.02 14.64
CA GLU A 180 -1.29 15.59 16.03
C GLU A 180 -1.30 14.09 16.23
N HIS A 181 -1.89 13.35 15.29
CA HIS A 181 -2.14 11.92 15.44
C HIS A 181 -1.70 11.11 14.23
N LEU A 182 -1.40 9.86 14.50
CA LEU A 182 -1.26 8.79 13.53
C LEU A 182 -2.39 7.79 13.78
N LEU A 183 -3.20 7.54 12.75
CA LEU A 183 -4.32 6.61 12.79
C LEU A 183 -4.05 5.47 11.84
N PHE A 184 -4.35 4.24 12.24
CA PHE A 184 -4.26 3.09 11.34
C PHE A 184 -5.13 1.93 11.83
N ARG A 185 -5.42 1.01 10.95
CA ARG A 185 -6.02 -0.29 11.23
C ARG A 185 -4.96 -1.39 11.20
N THR A 186 -5.32 -2.56 11.65
CA THR A 186 -4.47 -3.74 11.56
C THR A 186 -5.27 -4.90 10.96
N ASN A 187 -4.59 -6.03 10.73
CA ASN A 187 -5.25 -7.29 10.36
C ASN A 187 -6.29 -7.77 11.41
N LEU A 188 -6.30 -7.20 12.60
CA LEU A 188 -7.36 -7.38 13.61
C LEU A 188 -8.44 -6.33 13.35
N PHE A 189 -9.38 -6.60 12.45
CA PHE A 189 -10.33 -5.66 11.83
C PHE A 189 -11.22 -4.87 12.77
N ASP A 190 -11.36 -5.28 14.02
CA ASP A 190 -12.16 -4.62 15.04
C ASP A 190 -11.43 -3.48 15.75
N ARG A 191 -10.15 -3.23 15.41
CA ARG A 191 -9.28 -2.27 16.09
C ARG A 191 -8.88 -1.12 15.19
N LEU A 192 -9.08 0.10 15.69
CA LEU A 192 -8.49 1.33 15.17
C LEU A 192 -7.50 1.86 16.21
N TYR A 193 -6.26 2.03 15.79
CA TYR A 193 -5.20 2.60 16.62
C TYR A 193 -5.10 4.09 16.38
N ILE A 194 -5.01 4.86 17.47
CA ILE A 194 -4.81 6.32 17.45
C ILE A 194 -3.61 6.61 18.34
N LEU A 195 -2.52 7.05 17.74
CA LEU A 195 -1.30 7.42 18.45
C LEU A 195 -1.12 8.92 18.43
N SER A 196 -0.87 9.53 19.59
CA SER A 196 -0.47 10.94 19.69
C SER A 196 0.99 11.10 19.28
N LYS A 197 1.28 12.08 18.44
CA LYS A 197 2.66 12.39 18.01
C LYS A 197 3.49 13.10 19.08
N TRP A 198 2.82 13.62 20.11
CA TRP A 198 3.43 14.46 21.15
C TRP A 198 3.75 13.70 22.44
N GLU A 199 3.16 12.54 22.64
CA GLU A 199 3.54 11.66 23.73
C GLU A 199 4.78 10.88 23.34
N ASP A 200 5.76 10.86 24.27
CA ASP A 200 7.05 10.21 24.10
C ASP A 200 6.90 8.87 23.38
N ARG A 201 7.68 8.64 22.33
CA ARG A 201 7.61 7.53 21.36
C ARG A 201 7.59 6.09 21.94
N LYS A 202 7.14 5.91 23.18
CA LYS A 202 7.21 4.66 23.93
C LYS A 202 5.88 4.06 24.36
N SER A 203 4.75 4.66 24.07
CA SER A 203 3.47 4.08 24.46
C SER A 203 2.54 3.87 23.29
N VAL A 204 2.39 2.60 22.94
CA VAL A 204 1.19 2.09 22.26
C VAL A 204 0.10 2.05 23.32
N VAL A 205 -0.98 2.77 23.12
CA VAL A 205 -2.19 2.65 23.92
C VAL A 205 -3.17 1.75 23.21
#